data_3e93960968fb9edc6d9e1bf4f6eacecb
#
_entry.id   3e93960968fb9edc6d9e1bf4f6eacecb
#
_cell.length_a   1.000
_cell.length_b   1.000
_cell.length_c   1.000
_cell.angle_alpha   90.00
_cell.angle_beta   90.00
_cell.angle_gamma   90.00
#
_symmetry.space_group_name_H-M   'P 1'
#
loop_
_entity.id
_entity.type
_entity.pdbx_description
1 polymer ?
#
loop_
_entity_poly.entity_id
_entity_poly.type
_entity_poly.pdbx_seq_one_letter_code
_entity_poly.pdbx_strand_id
1 'polypeptide(L)'
;MKTLKDKNKTKGFTLIELMIVIAIIGVLTTVAVPMYQDYTVRSKVAASMSAINSVKFIAAETFARSGIFPDAGNENYGLPAKKVYADELISSIDMLASGAIQVVYKKLGENFGESDSATFTPTITGGMLRWSCLISNADIQAYFPSNCKQESSTEGPPEETESTDS
;
A
#
# COMPACT_ATOMS: atom_id res chain seq x y z
N MET A 1 32.70 71.48 -3.99
CA MET A 1 31.78 70.61 -3.32
C MET A 1 32.09 69.13 -3.72
N LYS A 2 32.79 68.39 -2.85
CA LYS A 2 33.20 66.97 -3.14
C LYS A 2 32.22 66.06 -2.45
N THR A 3 31.35 65.42 -3.23
CA THR A 3 30.40 64.41 -2.75
C THR A 3 31.17 63.13 -2.37
N LEU A 4 31.18 62.79 -1.08
CA LEU A 4 31.71 61.52 -0.57
C LEU A 4 30.75 60.42 -0.97
N LYS A 5 31.18 59.58 -1.88
CA LYS A 5 30.47 58.35 -2.29
C LYS A 5 30.59 57.33 -1.16
N ASP A 6 29.51 57.15 -0.44
CA ASP A 6 29.38 56.13 0.62
C ASP A 6 29.61 54.73 0.01
N LYS A 7 30.74 54.08 0.34
CA LYS A 7 31.03 52.72 -0.02
C LYS A 7 30.21 51.80 0.91
N ASN A 8 29.04 51.37 0.47
CA ASN A 8 28.30 50.30 1.09
C ASN A 8 29.22 49.08 1.20
N LYS A 9 29.70 48.80 2.40
CA LYS A 9 30.46 47.58 2.70
C LYS A 9 29.49 46.38 2.62
N THR A 10 29.49 45.67 1.49
CA THR A 10 28.88 44.37 1.38
C THR A 10 29.56 43.43 2.37
N LYS A 11 28.84 42.99 3.40
CA LYS A 11 29.30 41.96 4.32
C LYS A 11 29.25 40.63 3.58
N GLY A 12 30.40 39.98 3.42
CA GLY A 12 30.51 38.64 2.87
C GLY A 12 30.24 37.60 3.96
N PHE A 13 29.75 36.42 3.56
CA PHE A 13 29.64 35.25 4.44
C PHE A 13 31.03 34.70 4.78
N THR A 14 31.20 34.27 6.02
CA THR A 14 32.42 33.58 6.45
C THR A 14 32.34 32.08 6.05
N LEU A 15 33.50 31.47 5.81
CA LEU A 15 33.58 30.05 5.48
C LEU A 15 32.99 29.18 6.59
N ILE A 16 33.17 29.58 7.86
CA ILE A 16 32.67 28.86 9.02
C ILE A 16 31.14 28.91 9.14
N GLU A 17 30.50 30.03 8.76
CA GLU A 17 29.04 30.12 8.73
C GLU A 17 28.46 29.14 7.71
N LEU A 18 29.10 29.01 6.52
CA LEU A 18 28.67 28.04 5.55
C LEU A 18 28.88 26.60 6.02
N MET A 19 30.02 26.32 6.67
CA MET A 19 30.32 24.97 7.17
C MET A 19 29.31 24.50 8.24
N ILE A 20 28.89 25.38 9.15
CA ILE A 20 27.91 25.05 10.19
C ILE A 20 26.55 24.74 9.54
N VAL A 21 26.13 25.49 8.53
CA VAL A 21 24.85 25.30 7.85
C VAL A 21 24.80 23.94 7.17
N ILE A 22 25.83 23.57 6.38
CA ILE A 22 25.85 22.26 5.72
C ILE A 22 25.95 21.10 6.72
N ALA A 23 26.63 21.28 7.85
CA ALA A 23 26.70 20.27 8.90
C ALA A 23 25.33 20.01 9.53
N ILE A 24 24.55 21.08 9.80
CA ILE A 24 23.19 20.95 10.35
C ILE A 24 22.26 20.30 9.32
N ILE A 25 22.30 20.71 8.06
CA ILE A 25 21.51 20.12 6.98
C ILE A 25 21.86 18.64 6.84
N GLY A 26 23.14 18.26 6.89
CA GLY A 26 23.61 16.88 6.83
C GLY A 26 22.97 16.01 7.91
N VAL A 27 22.95 16.47 9.17
CA VAL A 27 22.33 15.73 10.27
C VAL A 27 20.82 15.61 10.12
N LEU A 28 20.13 16.68 9.74
CA LEU A 28 18.68 16.66 9.55
C LEU A 28 18.26 15.75 8.39
N THR A 29 19.03 15.72 7.31
CA THR A 29 18.73 14.91 6.13
C THR A 29 18.78 13.41 6.44
N THR A 30 19.64 12.95 7.33
CA THR A 30 19.74 11.52 7.68
C THR A 30 18.46 10.96 8.28
N VAL A 31 17.68 11.77 8.96
CA VAL A 31 16.39 11.37 9.54
C VAL A 31 15.22 11.70 8.61
N ALA A 32 15.27 12.85 7.94
CA ALA A 32 14.15 13.34 7.14
C ALA A 32 13.94 12.50 5.87
N VAL A 33 15.01 12.06 5.20
CA VAL A 33 14.91 11.32 3.93
C VAL A 33 14.18 9.98 4.08
N PRO A 34 14.55 9.07 5.01
CA PRO A 34 13.84 7.80 5.17
C PRO A 34 12.37 7.99 5.57
N MET A 35 12.07 8.93 6.47
CA MET A 35 10.69 9.23 6.83
C MET A 35 9.86 9.73 5.65
N TYR A 36 10.45 10.54 4.78
CA TYR A 36 9.77 11.01 3.56
C TYR A 36 9.51 9.87 2.58
N GLN A 37 10.45 8.94 2.41
CA GLN A 37 10.28 7.76 1.56
C GLN A 37 9.12 6.89 2.06
N ASP A 38 9.06 6.59 3.36
CA ASP A 38 7.96 5.82 3.96
C ASP A 38 6.61 6.51 3.78
N TYR A 39 6.56 7.81 3.99
CA TYR A 39 5.34 8.59 3.78
C TYR A 39 4.87 8.53 2.32
N THR A 40 5.79 8.65 1.36
CA THR A 40 5.44 8.57 -0.07
C THR A 40 4.90 7.19 -0.45
N VAL A 41 5.49 6.10 0.07
CA VAL A 41 5.01 4.74 -0.17
C VAL A 41 3.60 4.54 0.42
N ARG A 42 3.36 4.97 1.66
CA ARG A 42 2.02 4.92 2.27
C ARG A 42 0.99 5.70 1.47
N SER A 43 1.36 6.87 0.96
CA SER A 43 0.48 7.67 0.10
C SER A 43 0.14 6.96 -1.20
N LYS A 44 1.10 6.27 -1.82
CA LYS A 44 0.88 5.47 -3.03
C LYS A 44 -0.06 4.30 -2.77
N VAL A 45 0.15 3.55 -1.67
CA VAL A 45 -0.76 2.46 -1.26
C VAL A 45 -2.16 3.00 -1.01
N ALA A 46 -2.30 4.13 -0.31
CA ALA A 46 -3.59 4.76 -0.06
C ALA A 46 -4.29 5.19 -1.36
N ALA A 47 -3.54 5.72 -2.34
CA ALA A 47 -4.08 6.09 -3.65
C ALA A 47 -4.61 4.86 -4.41
N SER A 48 -3.92 3.72 -4.34
CA SER A 48 -4.37 2.47 -4.97
C SER A 48 -5.70 1.96 -4.42
N MET A 49 -6.03 2.27 -3.16
CA MET A 49 -7.29 1.84 -2.53
C MET A 49 -8.54 2.35 -3.25
N SER A 50 -8.45 3.44 -3.99
CA SER A 50 -9.58 3.95 -4.79
C SER A 50 -9.99 2.96 -5.88
N ALA A 51 -9.03 2.43 -6.64
CA ALA A 51 -9.30 1.41 -7.66
C ALA A 51 -9.82 0.11 -7.03
N ILE A 52 -9.21 -0.31 -5.92
CA ILE A 52 -9.60 -1.51 -5.19
C ILE A 52 -11.04 -1.39 -4.67
N ASN A 53 -11.43 -0.25 -4.14
CA ASN A 53 -12.78 -0.02 -3.63
C ASN A 53 -13.83 -0.07 -4.76
N SER A 54 -13.49 0.37 -5.96
CA SER A 54 -14.38 0.24 -7.13
C SER A 54 -14.62 -1.23 -7.49
N VAL A 55 -13.58 -2.06 -7.45
CA VAL A 55 -13.69 -3.51 -7.70
C VAL A 55 -14.46 -4.20 -6.57
N LYS A 56 -14.21 -3.83 -5.31
CA LYS A 56 -15.00 -4.33 -4.16
C LYS A 56 -16.48 -4.02 -4.28
N PHE A 57 -16.81 -2.83 -4.75
CA PHE A 57 -18.20 -2.43 -4.97
C PHE A 57 -18.88 -3.33 -6.02
N ILE A 58 -18.22 -3.58 -7.15
CA ILE A 58 -18.77 -4.45 -8.22
C ILE A 58 -18.92 -5.89 -7.73
N ALA A 59 -17.95 -6.41 -6.98
CA ALA A 59 -18.04 -7.73 -6.38
C ALA A 59 -19.22 -7.84 -5.39
N ALA A 60 -19.40 -6.82 -4.54
CA ALA A 60 -20.53 -6.75 -3.61
C ALA A 60 -21.87 -6.65 -4.32
N GLU A 61 -21.96 -5.85 -5.39
CA GLU A 61 -23.17 -5.72 -6.21
C GLU A 61 -23.53 -7.03 -6.89
N THR A 62 -22.53 -7.73 -7.45
CA THR A 62 -22.72 -9.03 -8.10
C THR A 62 -23.25 -10.05 -7.10
N PHE A 63 -22.66 -10.12 -5.90
CA PHE A 63 -23.16 -10.97 -4.83
C PHE A 63 -24.58 -10.60 -4.39
N ALA A 64 -24.88 -9.32 -4.24
CA ALA A 64 -26.22 -8.87 -3.82
C ALA A 64 -27.31 -9.24 -4.84
N ARG A 65 -26.94 -9.36 -6.12
CA ARG A 65 -27.86 -9.72 -7.22
C ARG A 65 -28.09 -11.23 -7.33
N SER A 66 -27.03 -12.03 -7.19
CA SER A 66 -27.04 -13.49 -7.46
C SER A 66 -27.06 -14.36 -6.19
N GLY A 67 -26.71 -13.79 -5.03
CA GLY A 67 -26.54 -14.52 -3.78
C GLY A 67 -25.26 -15.35 -3.68
N ILE A 68 -24.47 -15.41 -4.77
CA ILE A 68 -23.21 -16.16 -4.86
C ILE A 68 -22.14 -15.31 -5.50
N PHE A 69 -20.88 -15.60 -5.21
CA PHE A 69 -19.77 -15.06 -5.97
C PHE A 69 -19.54 -15.94 -7.19
N PRO A 70 -19.40 -15.35 -8.40
CA PRO A 70 -19.01 -16.09 -9.59
C PRO A 70 -17.65 -16.77 -9.45
N ASP A 71 -17.32 -17.64 -10.42
CA ASP A 71 -15.99 -18.22 -10.53
C ASP A 71 -14.90 -17.15 -10.72
N ALA A 72 -13.64 -17.53 -10.49
CA ALA A 72 -12.50 -16.62 -10.67
C ALA A 72 -12.45 -16.07 -12.10
N GLY A 73 -11.94 -14.84 -12.20
CA GLY A 73 -11.79 -14.11 -13.46
C GLY A 73 -12.60 -12.83 -13.50
N ASN A 74 -11.94 -11.76 -13.91
CA ASN A 74 -12.54 -10.42 -13.98
C ASN A 74 -13.79 -10.37 -14.89
N GLU A 75 -13.79 -11.14 -15.98
CA GLU A 75 -14.88 -11.24 -16.94
C GLU A 75 -16.19 -11.72 -16.33
N ASN A 76 -16.13 -12.63 -15.34
CA ASN A 76 -17.29 -13.17 -14.65
C ASN A 76 -18.01 -12.13 -13.79
N TYR A 77 -17.30 -11.04 -13.47
CA TYR A 77 -17.83 -9.88 -12.73
C TYR A 77 -18.13 -8.68 -13.65
N GLY A 78 -17.97 -8.83 -14.98
CA GLY A 78 -18.10 -7.72 -15.91
C GLY A 78 -16.98 -6.68 -15.79
N LEU A 79 -15.86 -7.05 -15.20
CA LEU A 79 -14.69 -6.21 -15.02
C LEU A 79 -13.74 -6.32 -16.22
N PRO A 80 -12.97 -5.27 -16.53
CA PRO A 80 -11.89 -5.33 -17.51
C PRO A 80 -10.86 -6.41 -17.15
N ALA A 81 -10.15 -6.90 -18.17
CA ALA A 81 -9.05 -7.84 -17.97
C ALA A 81 -8.04 -7.29 -16.94
N LYS A 82 -7.46 -8.16 -16.12
CA LYS A 82 -6.64 -7.80 -14.95
C LYS A 82 -5.53 -6.78 -15.22
N LYS A 83 -4.93 -6.80 -16.41
CA LYS A 83 -3.86 -5.87 -16.79
C LYS A 83 -4.35 -4.48 -17.21
N VAL A 84 -5.65 -4.28 -17.43
CA VAL A 84 -6.22 -2.96 -17.72
C VAL A 84 -6.11 -2.02 -16.51
N TYR A 85 -6.02 -2.59 -15.32
CA TYR A 85 -5.81 -1.84 -14.08
C TYR A 85 -4.35 -1.43 -13.85
N ALA A 86 -3.42 -1.88 -14.74
CA ALA A 86 -2.02 -1.54 -14.58
C ALA A 86 -1.79 -0.03 -14.76
N ASP A 87 -1.23 0.58 -13.75
CA ASP A 87 -0.85 1.99 -13.70
C ASP A 87 0.58 2.14 -13.13
N GLU A 88 0.94 3.28 -12.59
CA GLU A 88 2.24 3.51 -11.96
C GLU A 88 2.40 2.75 -10.62
N LEU A 89 1.31 2.36 -9.96
CA LEU A 89 1.28 1.78 -8.62
C LEU A 89 0.97 0.28 -8.65
N ILE A 90 0.04 -0.12 -9.52
CA ILE A 90 -0.53 -1.45 -9.60
C ILE A 90 -0.04 -2.14 -10.89
N SER A 91 0.31 -3.41 -10.77
CA SER A 91 0.64 -4.27 -11.91
C SER A 91 -0.61 -4.97 -12.47
N SER A 92 -1.50 -5.43 -11.60
CA SER A 92 -2.76 -6.05 -11.98
C SER A 92 -3.75 -6.10 -10.81
N ILE A 93 -5.04 -6.15 -11.14
CA ILE A 93 -6.12 -6.53 -10.21
C ILE A 93 -6.85 -7.73 -10.79
N ASP A 94 -6.97 -8.80 -10.03
CA ASP A 94 -7.58 -10.05 -10.43
C ASP A 94 -8.67 -10.49 -9.45
N MET A 95 -9.77 -11.00 -9.98
CA MET A 95 -10.84 -11.62 -9.19
C MET A 95 -10.52 -13.10 -9.03
N LEU A 96 -10.35 -13.53 -7.80
CA LEU A 96 -10.15 -14.92 -7.43
C LEU A 96 -11.48 -15.61 -7.12
N ALA A 97 -11.42 -16.91 -6.85
CA ALA A 97 -12.58 -17.66 -6.39
C ALA A 97 -13.18 -17.06 -5.10
N SER A 98 -14.47 -17.31 -4.89
CA SER A 98 -15.21 -16.79 -3.71
C SER A 98 -15.25 -15.27 -3.58
N GLY A 99 -15.04 -14.52 -4.69
CA GLY A 99 -15.09 -13.05 -4.71
C GLY A 99 -13.86 -12.37 -4.12
N ALA A 100 -12.79 -13.09 -3.84
CA ALA A 100 -11.56 -12.48 -3.36
C ALA A 100 -10.88 -11.68 -4.49
N ILE A 101 -10.23 -10.58 -4.10
CA ILE A 101 -9.58 -9.63 -5.01
C ILE A 101 -8.10 -9.63 -4.70
N GLN A 102 -7.28 -10.04 -5.66
CA GLN A 102 -5.83 -9.94 -5.56
C GLN A 102 -5.34 -8.71 -6.31
N VAL A 103 -4.55 -7.91 -5.65
CA VAL A 103 -3.89 -6.74 -6.21
C VAL A 103 -2.39 -6.97 -6.16
N VAL A 104 -1.75 -6.97 -7.31
CA VAL A 104 -0.29 -7.07 -7.43
C VAL A 104 0.26 -5.67 -7.63
N TYR A 105 1.19 -5.29 -6.78
CA TYR A 105 1.82 -3.98 -6.81
C TYR A 105 3.08 -3.98 -7.67
N LYS A 106 3.43 -2.80 -8.17
CA LYS A 106 4.76 -2.52 -8.70
C LYS A 106 5.70 -2.18 -7.55
N LYS A 107 6.98 -2.06 -7.84
CA LYS A 107 7.97 -1.61 -6.86
C LYS A 107 7.70 -0.17 -6.44
N LEU A 108 7.04 0.01 -5.30
CA LEU A 108 6.64 1.34 -4.78
C LEU A 108 7.74 1.99 -3.92
N GLY A 109 8.65 1.20 -3.38
CA GLY A 109 9.73 1.61 -2.50
C GLY A 109 10.77 0.49 -2.34
N GLU A 110 11.70 0.68 -1.43
CA GLU A 110 12.80 -0.28 -1.23
C GLU A 110 12.29 -1.63 -0.69
N ASN A 111 11.31 -1.60 0.21
CA ASN A 111 10.72 -2.79 0.82
C ASN A 111 9.61 -3.44 -0.03
N PHE A 112 9.23 -2.85 -1.17
CA PHE A 112 8.27 -3.42 -2.10
C PHE A 112 8.96 -4.20 -3.21
N GLY A 113 8.68 -5.49 -3.31
CA GLY A 113 9.04 -6.33 -4.46
C GLY A 113 8.08 -6.14 -5.63
N GLU A 114 8.46 -6.59 -6.82
CA GLU A 114 7.61 -6.50 -8.03
C GLU A 114 6.41 -7.47 -8.02
N SER A 115 6.38 -8.40 -7.08
CA SER A 115 5.32 -9.41 -6.93
C SER A 115 4.55 -9.28 -5.62
N ASP A 116 4.83 -8.25 -4.84
CA ASP A 116 4.12 -8.04 -3.59
C ASP A 116 2.65 -7.77 -3.87
N SER A 117 1.79 -8.41 -3.09
CA SER A 117 0.37 -8.38 -3.31
C SER A 117 -0.43 -8.21 -2.03
N ALA A 118 -1.64 -7.69 -2.19
CA ALA A 118 -2.65 -7.69 -1.15
C ALA A 118 -3.89 -8.43 -1.67
N THR A 119 -4.41 -9.34 -0.87
CA THR A 119 -5.64 -10.09 -1.16
C THR A 119 -6.75 -9.65 -0.23
N PHE A 120 -7.84 -9.19 -0.81
CA PHE A 120 -9.05 -8.78 -0.11
C PHE A 120 -10.11 -9.86 -0.24
N THR A 121 -10.43 -10.53 0.85
CA THR A 121 -11.39 -11.63 0.87
C THR A 121 -12.71 -11.17 1.50
N PRO A 122 -13.85 -11.33 0.80
CA PRO A 122 -15.15 -11.04 1.36
C PRO A 122 -15.58 -12.15 2.33
N THR A 123 -16.16 -11.75 3.46
CA THR A 123 -16.79 -12.65 4.43
C THR A 123 -18.18 -12.16 4.76
N ILE A 124 -19.15 -13.07 4.88
CA ILE A 124 -20.53 -12.72 5.22
C ILE A 124 -20.75 -13.04 6.70
N THR A 125 -20.99 -12.02 7.49
CA THR A 125 -21.26 -12.16 8.91
C THR A 125 -22.54 -11.41 9.26
N GLY A 126 -23.55 -12.14 9.75
CA GLY A 126 -24.85 -11.55 10.08
C GLY A 126 -25.56 -10.86 8.90
N GLY A 127 -25.39 -11.38 7.68
CA GLY A 127 -25.96 -10.81 6.46
C GLY A 127 -25.23 -9.57 5.92
N MET A 128 -24.15 -9.16 6.56
CA MET A 128 -23.29 -8.05 6.09
C MET A 128 -22.01 -8.57 5.46
N LEU A 129 -21.64 -7.98 4.32
CA LEU A 129 -20.38 -8.25 3.65
C LEU A 129 -19.26 -7.45 4.33
N ARG A 130 -18.24 -8.15 4.81
CA ARG A 130 -17.02 -7.58 5.38
C ARG A 130 -15.81 -7.98 4.52
N TRP A 131 -14.79 -7.16 4.52
CA TRP A 131 -13.57 -7.43 3.80
C TRP A 131 -12.41 -7.62 4.77
N SER A 132 -11.77 -8.78 4.72
CA SER A 132 -10.45 -9.00 5.32
C SER A 132 -9.36 -8.66 4.30
N CYS A 133 -8.17 -8.37 4.79
CA CYS A 133 -7.04 -8.02 3.94
C CYS A 133 -5.81 -8.81 4.41
N LEU A 134 -5.20 -9.55 3.49
CA LEU A 134 -3.95 -10.27 3.69
C LEU A 134 -2.89 -9.72 2.72
N ILE A 135 -1.68 -9.62 3.18
CA ILE A 135 -0.52 -9.16 2.40
C ILE A 135 0.51 -10.27 2.28
N SER A 136 1.17 -10.35 1.13
CA SER A 136 2.14 -11.41 0.82
C SER A 136 3.43 -11.33 1.62
N ASN A 137 3.81 -10.14 2.10
CA ASN A 137 5.11 -9.87 2.72
C ASN A 137 4.96 -9.01 3.97
N ALA A 138 5.61 -9.41 5.07
CA ALA A 138 5.60 -8.65 6.33
C ALA A 138 6.22 -7.27 6.21
N ASP A 139 7.25 -7.13 5.38
CA ASP A 139 8.01 -5.88 5.24
C ASP A 139 7.15 -4.72 4.71
N ILE A 140 6.09 -5.04 3.95
CA ILE A 140 5.16 -4.03 3.43
C ILE A 140 4.00 -3.72 4.38
N GLN A 141 3.84 -4.46 5.48
CA GLN A 141 2.71 -4.29 6.39
C GLN A 141 2.60 -2.86 6.95
N ALA A 142 3.73 -2.21 7.19
CA ALA A 142 3.77 -0.85 7.69
C ALA A 142 3.10 0.18 6.77
N TYR A 143 2.96 -0.13 5.48
CA TYR A 143 2.39 0.77 4.47
C TYR A 143 0.88 0.57 4.26
N PHE A 144 0.32 -0.53 4.77
CA PHE A 144 -1.09 -0.87 4.67
C PHE A 144 -1.89 -0.43 5.91
N PRO A 145 -3.23 -0.32 5.79
CA PRO A 145 -4.09 -0.14 6.95
C PRO A 145 -3.92 -1.26 7.99
N SER A 146 -4.14 -0.95 9.25
CA SER A 146 -3.92 -1.88 10.38
C SER A 146 -4.77 -3.16 10.35
N ASN A 147 -5.84 -3.18 9.55
CA ASN A 147 -6.67 -4.37 9.33
C ASN A 147 -6.10 -5.34 8.26
N CYS A 148 -5.05 -4.94 7.53
CA CYS A 148 -4.30 -5.85 6.67
C CYS A 148 -3.28 -6.62 7.50
N LYS A 149 -3.31 -7.94 7.40
CA LYS A 149 -2.40 -8.84 8.13
C LYS A 149 -1.50 -9.56 7.13
N GLN A 150 -0.35 -10.00 7.58
CA GLN A 150 0.48 -10.90 6.78
C GLN A 150 -0.23 -12.25 6.61
N GLU A 151 -0.14 -12.83 5.43
CA GLU A 151 -0.51 -14.20 5.20
C GLU A 151 0.45 -15.11 5.99
N SER A 152 -0.01 -15.63 7.12
CA SER A 152 0.78 -16.60 7.88
C SER A 152 0.84 -17.91 7.10
N SER A 153 2.04 -18.36 6.78
CA SER A 153 2.28 -19.63 6.11
C SER A 153 2.03 -20.85 7.01
N THR A 154 1.21 -20.73 8.06
CA THR A 154 0.95 -21.83 8.98
C THR A 154 -0.39 -21.67 9.70
N GLU A 155 -1.46 -22.07 9.06
CA GLU A 155 -2.55 -22.76 9.75
C GLU A 155 -2.93 -23.96 8.91
N GLY A 156 -2.27 -25.08 9.23
CA GLY A 156 -2.78 -26.40 8.89
C GLY A 156 -4.17 -26.56 9.50
N PRO A 157 -5.02 -27.45 8.96
CA PRO A 157 -6.35 -27.67 9.50
C PRO A 157 -6.26 -27.99 10.99
N PRO A 158 -7.22 -27.51 11.82
CA PRO A 158 -7.22 -27.82 13.24
C PRO A 158 -7.21 -29.34 13.41
N GLU A 159 -6.20 -29.85 14.11
CA GLU A 159 -6.15 -31.25 14.54
C GLU A 159 -7.39 -31.50 15.37
N GLU A 160 -8.29 -32.35 14.85
CA GLU A 160 -9.38 -32.91 15.64
C GLU A 160 -8.74 -33.69 16.79
N THR A 161 -8.82 -33.14 17.99
CA THR A 161 -8.49 -33.88 19.20
C THR A 161 -9.53 -34.99 19.36
N GLU A 162 -9.16 -36.17 18.91
CA GLU A 162 -9.87 -37.42 19.18
C GLU A 162 -9.85 -37.66 20.70
N SER A 163 -10.96 -37.36 21.35
CA SER A 163 -11.17 -37.73 22.75
C SER A 163 -11.38 -39.22 22.84
N THR A 164 -10.33 -39.95 23.14
CA THR A 164 -10.45 -41.35 23.62
C THR A 164 -10.99 -41.31 25.04
N ASP A 165 -12.27 -41.57 25.16
CA ASP A 165 -12.95 -41.88 26.40
C ASP A 165 -12.81 -43.43 26.62
N SER A 166 -12.23 -43.82 27.74
CA SER A 166 -12.25 -45.19 28.29
C SER A 166 -12.54 -45.18 29.75
#